data_966ceadfdbe4cf0ed3d2e8920943b2b7
#
_entry.id   966ceadfdbe4cf0ed3d2e8920943b2b7
#
_cell.length_a   1.000
_cell.length_b   1.000
_cell.length_c   1.000
_cell.angle_alpha   90.00
_cell.angle_beta   90.00
_cell.angle_gamma   90.00
#
_symmetry.space_group_name_H-M   'P 1'
#
loop_
_entity.id
_entity.type
_entity.pdbx_description
1 polymer ?
#
loop_
_entity_poly.entity_id
_entity_poly.type
_entity_poly.pdbx_seq_one_letter_code
_entity_poly.pdbx_strand_id
1 'polypeptide(L)'
;MITDIAGVIEQIRNTYLADERPWIVGYSGGKDSTAVLQMVYYMLKDLPPAKRHKTVHVVCNDTLVETPPIVEHMTKTLNAVAVRARKDELPIVTKKTIPPLKSRFFVKVIGRGYPAPTRVFRWCTDHMKIRPTNAYIKEQISQSGAVIIVIGTRRSESSQRARTIQHYQDLHGDGPLRPHGSLAGAYLYPPIQELELEDVWTYLLQVKPPWGKSNRDLWQLYGKAGGRDCPLVVDSTTQPCGSSRFGCWTCTVIRKDKSMEGLIDSGDDWMEPLLEYRDWLKEIREDKELRESKRRDGKKAPGPFTLLAREMMFRRLMEVEKEVDMELIPKEEKQEVQRLWELDGYDGPSVRTIEQQQKALVKIGIR
;
A
#
# COMPACT_ATOMS: atom_id res chain seq x y z
N MET A 1 -20.58 -23.07 5.85
CA MET A 1 -19.95 -24.09 4.98
C MET A 1 -18.45 -23.81 5.02
N ILE A 2 -17.64 -24.77 5.38
CA ILE A 2 -16.18 -24.61 5.30
C ILE A 2 -15.86 -24.58 3.80
N THR A 3 -15.41 -23.43 3.31
CA THR A 3 -15.03 -23.30 1.90
C THR A 3 -13.87 -24.25 1.61
N ASP A 4 -13.94 -24.95 0.50
CA ASP A 4 -12.94 -25.94 0.10
C ASP A 4 -11.63 -25.24 -0.31
N ILE A 5 -10.75 -24.99 0.66
CA ILE A 5 -9.41 -24.43 0.42
C ILE A 5 -8.58 -25.35 -0.49
N ALA A 6 -8.77 -26.67 -0.43
CA ALA A 6 -8.06 -27.61 -1.30
C ALA A 6 -8.48 -27.41 -2.76
N GLY A 7 -9.78 -27.21 -3.02
CA GLY A 7 -10.30 -26.87 -4.34
C GLY A 7 -9.76 -25.55 -4.87
N VAL A 8 -9.60 -24.52 -4.01
CA VAL A 8 -8.97 -23.26 -4.41
C VAL A 8 -7.51 -23.46 -4.82
N ILE A 9 -6.74 -24.23 -4.04
CA ILE A 9 -5.33 -24.54 -4.38
C ILE A 9 -5.24 -25.35 -5.68
N GLU A 10 -6.15 -26.28 -5.92
CA GLU A 10 -6.20 -27.05 -7.16
C GLU A 10 -6.56 -26.14 -8.37
N GLN A 11 -7.48 -25.20 -8.19
CA GLN A 11 -7.77 -24.20 -9.23
C GLN A 11 -6.55 -23.31 -9.53
N ILE A 12 -5.79 -22.91 -8.49
CA ILE A 12 -4.53 -22.16 -8.66
C ILE A 12 -3.54 -23.03 -9.47
N ARG A 13 -3.39 -24.30 -9.16
CA ARG A 13 -2.53 -25.24 -9.88
C ARG A 13 -2.92 -25.38 -11.35
N ASN A 14 -4.19 -25.61 -11.62
CA ASN A 14 -4.70 -25.79 -12.99
C ASN A 14 -4.51 -24.52 -13.80
N THR A 15 -4.77 -23.34 -13.22
CA THR A 15 -4.53 -22.05 -13.87
C THR A 15 -3.04 -21.79 -14.11
N TYR A 16 -2.16 -22.20 -13.17
CA TYR A 16 -0.72 -22.08 -13.36
C TYR A 16 -0.21 -22.98 -14.49
N LEU A 17 -0.70 -24.18 -14.61
CA LEU A 17 -0.26 -25.16 -15.62
C LEU A 17 -0.88 -24.94 -17.01
N ALA A 18 -1.90 -24.07 -17.14
CA ALA A 18 -2.66 -23.88 -18.38
C ALA A 18 -1.87 -23.17 -19.50
N ASP A 19 -0.82 -22.43 -19.15
CA ASP A 19 -0.03 -21.64 -20.12
C ASP A 19 1.38 -21.29 -19.59
N GLU A 20 2.14 -20.53 -20.40
CA GLU A 20 3.52 -20.12 -20.09
C GLU A 20 3.64 -18.67 -19.55
N ARG A 21 2.52 -17.95 -19.42
CA ARG A 21 2.56 -16.54 -19.00
C ARG A 21 3.10 -16.40 -17.57
N PRO A 22 4.11 -15.54 -17.30
CA PRO A 22 4.59 -15.30 -15.95
C PRO A 22 3.49 -14.71 -15.07
N TRP A 23 3.58 -15.02 -13.79
CA TRP A 23 2.63 -14.54 -12.79
C TRP A 23 3.18 -13.34 -12.04
N ILE A 24 2.31 -12.35 -11.77
CA ILE A 24 2.59 -11.20 -10.91
C ILE A 24 1.64 -11.26 -9.72
N VAL A 25 2.10 -11.76 -8.58
CA VAL A 25 1.34 -11.85 -7.34
C VAL A 25 1.43 -10.52 -6.60
N GLY A 26 0.32 -9.81 -6.50
CA GLY A 26 0.24 -8.55 -5.76
C GLY A 26 0.24 -8.80 -4.24
N TYR A 27 1.29 -8.33 -3.56
CA TYR A 27 1.43 -8.47 -2.11
C TYR A 27 1.37 -7.10 -1.43
N SER A 28 0.37 -6.88 -0.59
CA SER A 28 0.14 -5.61 0.14
C SER A 28 0.45 -5.69 1.64
N GLY A 29 0.96 -6.82 2.13
CA GLY A 29 1.13 -7.07 3.56
C GLY A 29 -0.17 -7.38 4.32
N GLY A 30 -1.33 -7.30 3.67
CA GLY A 30 -2.62 -7.62 4.28
C GLY A 30 -2.98 -9.10 4.20
N LYS A 31 -3.96 -9.54 5.01
CA LYS A 31 -4.39 -10.92 5.16
C LYS A 31 -4.72 -11.63 3.82
N ASP A 32 -5.47 -10.97 2.96
CA ASP A 32 -5.96 -11.56 1.70
C ASP A 32 -4.79 -11.81 0.73
N SER A 33 -3.89 -10.83 0.57
CA SER A 33 -2.69 -11.00 -0.26
C SER A 33 -1.69 -11.99 0.33
N THR A 34 -1.62 -12.10 1.66
CA THR A 34 -0.79 -13.10 2.34
C THR A 34 -1.33 -14.51 2.11
N ALA A 35 -2.66 -14.71 2.19
CA ALA A 35 -3.29 -16.00 1.91
C ALA A 35 -3.03 -16.45 0.46
N VAL A 36 -3.22 -15.57 -0.51
CA VAL A 36 -2.93 -15.87 -1.93
C VAL A 36 -1.46 -16.22 -2.14
N LEU A 37 -0.54 -15.41 -1.61
CA LEU A 37 0.89 -15.69 -1.72
C LEU A 37 1.27 -17.03 -1.12
N GLN A 38 0.69 -17.38 0.04
CA GLN A 38 0.94 -18.65 0.72
C GLN A 38 0.40 -19.84 -0.06
N MET A 39 -0.82 -19.73 -0.64
CA MET A 39 -1.41 -20.76 -1.49
C MET A 39 -0.58 -20.97 -2.77
N VAL A 40 -0.18 -19.90 -3.44
CA VAL A 40 0.70 -19.96 -4.64
C VAL A 40 2.04 -20.58 -4.30
N TYR A 41 2.63 -20.24 -3.17
CA TYR A 41 3.90 -20.81 -2.73
C TYR A 41 3.81 -22.32 -2.51
N TYR A 42 2.78 -22.79 -1.78
CA TYR A 42 2.58 -24.22 -1.54
C TYR A 42 2.25 -24.97 -2.81
N MET A 43 1.41 -24.41 -3.68
CA MET A 43 1.13 -24.98 -4.99
C MET A 43 2.43 -25.22 -5.78
N LEU A 44 3.32 -24.20 -5.84
CA LEU A 44 4.63 -24.34 -6.52
C LEU A 44 5.51 -25.40 -5.85
N LYS A 45 5.52 -25.44 -4.53
CA LYS A 45 6.34 -26.40 -3.78
C LYS A 45 5.91 -27.84 -4.02
N ASP A 46 4.61 -28.07 -4.16
CA ASP A 46 4.03 -29.40 -4.40
C ASP A 46 4.15 -29.85 -5.87
N LEU A 47 4.43 -28.94 -6.81
CA LEU A 47 4.69 -29.28 -8.20
C LEU A 47 6.06 -29.95 -8.37
N PRO A 48 6.18 -30.96 -9.26
CA PRO A 48 7.49 -31.45 -9.69
C PRO A 48 8.34 -30.31 -10.29
N PRO A 49 9.68 -30.31 -10.10
CA PRO A 49 10.56 -29.25 -10.62
C PRO A 49 10.37 -28.97 -12.12
N ALA A 50 10.19 -30.00 -12.94
CA ALA A 50 9.94 -29.87 -14.38
C ALA A 50 8.65 -29.10 -14.75
N LYS A 51 7.71 -28.97 -13.83
CA LYS A 51 6.46 -28.21 -14.01
C LYS A 51 6.50 -26.80 -13.44
N ARG A 52 7.61 -26.39 -12.83
CA ARG A 52 7.83 -25.04 -12.29
C ARG A 52 8.48 -24.12 -13.32
N HIS A 53 7.89 -24.04 -14.52
CA HIS A 53 8.55 -23.52 -15.73
C HIS A 53 8.46 -22.00 -15.89
N LYS A 54 7.53 -21.31 -15.19
CA LYS A 54 7.36 -19.84 -15.33
C LYS A 54 7.69 -19.09 -14.05
N THR A 55 8.23 -17.89 -14.21
CA THR A 55 8.56 -17.02 -13.08
C THR A 55 7.30 -16.47 -12.41
N VAL A 56 7.31 -16.47 -11.09
CA VAL A 56 6.30 -15.85 -10.23
C VAL A 56 6.90 -14.63 -9.54
N HIS A 57 6.49 -13.45 -9.97
CA HIS A 57 6.93 -12.18 -9.40
C HIS A 57 6.02 -11.80 -8.23
N VAL A 58 6.56 -11.77 -7.01
CA VAL A 58 5.84 -11.24 -5.83
C VAL A 58 6.11 -9.75 -5.75
N VAL A 59 5.11 -8.94 -6.10
CA VAL A 59 5.26 -7.50 -6.22
C VAL A 59 4.56 -6.79 -5.07
N CYS A 60 5.34 -6.02 -4.30
CA CYS A 60 4.86 -5.14 -3.24
C CYS A 60 5.05 -3.68 -3.65
N ASN A 61 4.04 -2.86 -3.40
CA ASN A 61 4.13 -1.42 -3.64
C ASN A 61 4.44 -0.69 -2.32
N ASP A 62 5.54 0.05 -2.29
CA ASP A 62 5.93 0.90 -1.17
C ASP A 62 5.78 2.36 -1.57
N THR A 63 4.82 3.07 -0.97
CA THR A 63 4.59 4.50 -1.24
C THR A 63 5.58 5.41 -0.53
N LEU A 64 6.45 4.88 0.32
CA LEU A 64 7.38 5.59 1.20
C LEU A 64 6.70 6.40 2.32
N VAL A 65 5.38 6.31 2.43
CA VAL A 65 4.57 6.91 3.50
C VAL A 65 3.53 5.93 4.06
N GLU A 66 3.77 4.63 3.90
CA GLU A 66 2.97 3.60 4.56
C GLU A 66 3.18 3.66 6.08
N THR A 67 2.21 3.21 6.85
CA THR A 67 2.31 3.13 8.31
C THR A 67 3.52 2.27 8.72
N PRO A 68 4.45 2.76 9.57
CA PRO A 68 5.75 2.09 9.79
C PRO A 68 5.67 0.61 10.21
N PRO A 69 4.80 0.16 11.16
CA PRO A 69 4.68 -1.26 11.47
C PRO A 69 4.31 -2.12 10.26
N ILE A 70 3.56 -1.56 9.31
CA ILE A 70 3.18 -2.25 8.07
C ILE A 70 4.36 -2.38 7.11
N VAL A 71 5.15 -1.30 6.96
CA VAL A 71 6.39 -1.32 6.15
C VAL A 71 7.34 -2.39 6.67
N GLU A 72 7.52 -2.45 7.98
CA GLU A 72 8.36 -3.45 8.63
C GLU A 72 7.86 -4.86 8.36
N HIS A 73 6.55 -5.11 8.57
CA HIS A 73 5.93 -6.41 8.30
C HIS A 73 6.10 -6.82 6.82
N MET A 74 5.78 -5.94 5.89
CA MET A 74 5.92 -6.19 4.45
C MET A 74 7.37 -6.52 4.07
N THR A 75 8.32 -5.73 4.56
CA THR A 75 9.73 -5.90 4.24
C THR A 75 10.30 -7.21 4.81
N LYS A 76 9.99 -7.52 6.07
CA LYS A 76 10.36 -8.79 6.70
C LYS A 76 9.81 -9.99 5.92
N THR A 77 8.54 -9.92 5.55
CA THR A 77 7.88 -11.01 4.80
C THR A 77 8.49 -11.18 3.42
N LEU A 78 8.66 -10.11 2.64
CA LEU A 78 9.27 -10.21 1.29
C LEU A 78 10.68 -10.80 1.33
N ASN A 79 11.50 -10.37 2.30
CA ASN A 79 12.85 -10.91 2.48
C ASN A 79 12.81 -12.40 2.84
N ALA A 80 11.92 -12.77 3.77
CA ALA A 80 11.76 -14.17 4.18
C ALA A 80 11.27 -15.05 3.02
N VAL A 81 10.33 -14.57 2.21
CA VAL A 81 9.87 -15.23 0.97
C VAL A 81 11.02 -15.43 0.00
N ALA A 82 11.82 -14.38 -0.27
CA ALA A 82 12.95 -14.47 -1.20
C ALA A 82 14.02 -15.48 -0.75
N VAL A 83 14.35 -15.47 0.54
CA VAL A 83 15.34 -16.42 1.12
C VAL A 83 14.80 -17.85 1.04
N ARG A 84 13.54 -18.04 1.42
CA ARG A 84 12.95 -19.36 1.46
C ARG A 84 12.71 -19.94 0.06
N ALA A 85 12.26 -19.13 -0.88
CA ALA A 85 12.04 -19.54 -2.27
C ALA A 85 13.34 -20.05 -2.93
N ARG A 86 14.48 -19.36 -2.68
CA ARG A 86 15.80 -19.83 -3.15
C ARG A 86 16.18 -21.17 -2.54
N LYS A 87 15.92 -21.37 -1.23
CA LYS A 87 16.20 -22.63 -0.56
C LYS A 87 15.35 -23.81 -1.09
N ASP A 88 14.08 -23.52 -1.42
CA ASP A 88 13.12 -24.50 -1.95
C ASP A 88 13.18 -24.61 -3.49
N GLU A 89 14.16 -23.95 -4.15
CA GLU A 89 14.37 -23.91 -5.61
C GLU A 89 13.10 -23.56 -6.40
N LEU A 90 12.34 -22.56 -5.88
CA LEU A 90 11.11 -22.09 -6.52
C LEU A 90 11.39 -20.88 -7.44
N PRO A 91 10.71 -20.78 -8.59
CA PRO A 91 10.87 -19.69 -9.54
C PRO A 91 10.18 -18.40 -9.06
N ILE A 92 10.41 -18.02 -7.80
CA ILE A 92 9.82 -16.84 -7.17
C ILE A 92 10.85 -15.70 -7.11
N VAL A 93 10.46 -14.54 -7.63
CA VAL A 93 11.23 -13.29 -7.55
C VAL A 93 10.43 -12.25 -6.78
N THR A 94 11.01 -11.65 -5.75
CA THR A 94 10.35 -10.56 -5.00
C THR A 94 10.76 -9.21 -5.57
N LYS A 95 9.81 -8.30 -5.71
CA LYS A 95 10.02 -6.94 -6.21
C LYS A 95 9.27 -5.92 -5.36
N LYS A 96 9.98 -4.91 -4.90
CA LYS A 96 9.37 -3.72 -4.31
C LYS A 96 9.32 -2.62 -5.37
N THR A 97 8.13 -2.10 -5.70
CA THR A 97 7.94 -0.93 -6.56
C THR A 97 7.81 0.32 -5.70
N ILE A 98 8.50 1.38 -6.08
CA ILE A 98 8.45 2.68 -5.40
C ILE A 98 8.09 3.79 -6.39
N PRO A 99 7.39 4.85 -5.95
CA PRO A 99 7.07 5.97 -6.83
C PRO A 99 8.35 6.72 -7.27
N PRO A 100 8.43 7.15 -8.55
CA PRO A 100 9.48 8.04 -9.00
C PRO A 100 9.52 9.31 -8.14
N LEU A 101 10.70 9.90 -7.94
CA LEU A 101 10.92 11.05 -7.05
C LEU A 101 9.86 12.16 -7.20
N LYS A 102 9.56 12.56 -8.43
CA LYS A 102 8.55 13.60 -8.75
C LYS A 102 7.10 13.22 -8.39
N SER A 103 6.86 11.96 -8.05
CA SER A 103 5.54 11.42 -7.72
C SER A 103 5.36 11.12 -6.24
N ARG A 104 6.41 11.23 -5.43
CA ARG A 104 6.38 10.96 -3.99
C ARG A 104 5.55 11.98 -3.23
N PHE A 105 5.02 11.60 -2.08
CA PHE A 105 4.01 12.37 -1.35
C PHE A 105 4.51 13.77 -0.99
N PHE A 106 5.64 13.87 -0.30
CA PHE A 106 6.15 15.17 0.17
C PHE A 106 6.66 16.05 -0.97
N VAL A 107 7.25 15.46 -2.03
CA VAL A 107 7.61 16.22 -3.23
C VAL A 107 6.39 16.82 -3.91
N LYS A 108 5.24 16.12 -3.91
CA LYS A 108 3.99 16.66 -4.44
C LYS A 108 3.39 17.73 -3.54
N VAL A 109 3.22 17.44 -2.24
CA VAL A 109 2.52 18.32 -1.31
C VAL A 109 3.40 19.51 -0.95
N ILE A 110 4.59 19.27 -0.43
CA ILE A 110 5.51 20.30 0.05
C ILE A 110 6.28 20.94 -1.11
N GLY A 111 6.80 20.13 -2.03
CA GLY A 111 7.60 20.63 -3.15
C GLY A 111 6.78 21.38 -4.20
N ARG A 112 5.62 20.82 -4.62
CA ARG A 112 4.77 21.40 -5.69
C ARG A 112 3.49 22.07 -5.20
N GLY A 113 3.20 22.02 -3.92
CA GLY A 113 1.98 22.60 -3.35
C GLY A 113 0.69 21.86 -3.73
N TYR A 114 0.75 20.56 -4.09
CA TYR A 114 -0.47 19.79 -4.31
C TYR A 114 -1.31 19.76 -3.03
N PRO A 115 -2.65 19.90 -3.14
CA PRO A 115 -3.49 19.70 -1.97
C PRO A 115 -3.37 18.26 -1.48
N ALA A 116 -3.43 18.07 -0.17
CA ALA A 116 -3.52 16.74 0.41
C ALA A 116 -4.73 15.98 -0.19
N PRO A 117 -4.62 14.65 -0.44
CA PRO A 117 -5.63 13.90 -1.18
C PRO A 117 -7.04 13.97 -0.57
N THR A 118 -8.06 13.97 -1.44
CA THR A 118 -9.48 13.88 -1.05
C THR A 118 -10.15 12.67 -1.67
N ARG A 119 -11.41 12.40 -1.32
CA ARG A 119 -12.17 11.30 -1.93
C ARG A 119 -12.32 11.45 -3.45
N VAL A 120 -12.43 12.68 -3.95
CA VAL A 120 -12.60 12.99 -5.39
C VAL A 120 -11.29 13.29 -6.09
N PHE A 121 -10.24 13.65 -5.35
CA PHE A 121 -8.91 13.97 -5.90
C PHE A 121 -7.83 13.06 -5.29
N ARG A 122 -7.83 11.81 -5.71
CA ARG A 122 -6.96 10.73 -5.22
C ARG A 122 -5.70 10.59 -6.08
N TRP A 123 -4.99 11.67 -6.33
CA TRP A 123 -3.75 11.66 -7.10
C TRP A 123 -2.69 10.70 -6.53
N CYS A 124 -2.67 10.52 -5.21
CA CYS A 124 -1.75 9.60 -4.54
C CYS A 124 -1.91 8.14 -5.02
N THR A 125 -3.15 7.68 -5.22
CA THR A 125 -3.41 6.32 -5.72
C THR A 125 -2.82 6.11 -7.11
N ASP A 126 -3.04 7.08 -8.03
CA ASP A 126 -2.51 7.01 -9.39
C ASP A 126 -0.98 7.12 -9.41
N HIS A 127 -0.43 8.17 -8.81
CA HIS A 127 1.00 8.50 -8.92
C HIS A 127 1.91 7.57 -8.10
N MET A 128 1.43 7.11 -6.93
CA MET A 128 2.28 6.41 -5.98
C MET A 128 2.04 4.90 -5.96
N LYS A 129 0.88 4.41 -6.44
CA LYS A 129 0.55 2.98 -6.46
C LYS A 129 0.38 2.45 -7.88
N ILE A 130 -0.55 3.02 -8.66
CA ILE A 130 -0.90 2.47 -9.98
C ILE A 130 0.25 2.61 -10.97
N ARG A 131 0.80 3.81 -11.15
CA ARG A 131 1.85 4.03 -12.15
C ARG A 131 3.13 3.22 -11.91
N PRO A 132 3.70 3.15 -10.68
CA PRO A 132 4.89 2.33 -10.44
C PRO A 132 4.64 0.84 -10.69
N THR A 133 3.49 0.33 -10.27
CA THR A 133 3.10 -1.07 -10.50
C THR A 133 2.88 -1.34 -11.99
N ASN A 134 2.16 -0.46 -12.70
CA ASN A 134 1.92 -0.60 -14.13
C ASN A 134 3.21 -0.50 -14.96
N ALA A 135 4.19 0.31 -14.53
CA ALA A 135 5.50 0.36 -15.18
C ALA A 135 6.19 -1.01 -15.13
N TYR A 136 6.19 -1.65 -13.95
CA TYR A 136 6.75 -2.99 -13.80
C TYR A 136 5.97 -4.05 -14.59
N ILE A 137 4.64 -4.02 -14.57
CA ILE A 137 3.81 -4.94 -15.36
C ILE A 137 4.10 -4.80 -16.84
N LYS A 138 4.19 -3.58 -17.37
CA LYS A 138 4.54 -3.31 -18.77
C LYS A 138 5.91 -3.83 -19.15
N GLU A 139 6.90 -3.71 -18.26
CA GLU A 139 8.22 -4.29 -18.44
C GLU A 139 8.12 -5.81 -18.61
N GLN A 140 7.36 -6.50 -17.77
CA GLN A 140 7.16 -7.94 -17.88
C GLN A 140 6.38 -8.34 -19.14
N ILE A 141 5.37 -7.56 -19.55
CA ILE A 141 4.64 -7.78 -20.82
C ILE A 141 5.60 -7.65 -22.01
N SER A 142 6.49 -6.66 -22.00
CA SER A 142 7.44 -6.47 -23.11
C SER A 142 8.41 -7.65 -23.27
N GLN A 143 8.69 -8.38 -22.21
CA GLN A 143 9.57 -9.55 -22.21
C GLN A 143 8.88 -10.85 -22.60
N SER A 144 7.61 -11.01 -22.21
CA SER A 144 6.88 -12.30 -22.33
C SER A 144 5.58 -12.23 -23.13
N GLY A 145 5.29 -11.07 -23.74
CA GLY A 145 4.07 -10.85 -24.54
C GLY A 145 2.80 -10.65 -23.70
N ALA A 146 2.63 -11.42 -22.63
CA ALA A 146 1.49 -11.30 -21.71
C ALA A 146 1.85 -11.77 -20.31
N VAL A 147 1.06 -11.33 -19.29
CA VAL A 147 1.22 -11.70 -17.88
C VAL A 147 -0.12 -11.98 -17.21
N ILE A 148 -0.08 -12.75 -16.12
CA ILE A 148 -1.24 -12.96 -15.24
C ILE A 148 -0.98 -12.26 -13.90
N ILE A 149 -1.87 -11.33 -13.53
CA ILE A 149 -1.81 -10.59 -12.26
C ILE A 149 -2.71 -11.30 -11.25
N VAL A 150 -2.11 -11.90 -10.25
CA VAL A 150 -2.81 -12.63 -9.18
C VAL A 150 -3.07 -11.68 -8.01
N ILE A 151 -4.34 -11.52 -7.65
CA ILE A 151 -4.77 -10.55 -6.63
C ILE A 151 -5.65 -11.19 -5.56
N GLY A 152 -5.45 -10.75 -4.32
CA GLY A 152 -6.23 -11.18 -3.17
C GLY A 152 -7.51 -10.37 -2.97
N THR A 153 -8.38 -10.29 -3.99
CA THR A 153 -9.68 -9.61 -3.87
C THR A 153 -10.79 -10.62 -3.59
N ARG A 154 -11.72 -10.23 -2.70
CA ARG A 154 -12.89 -11.03 -2.34
C ARG A 154 -14.18 -10.27 -2.65
N ARG A 155 -15.24 -11.00 -3.02
CA ARG A 155 -16.58 -10.47 -3.25
C ARG A 155 -17.14 -9.83 -1.99
N SER A 156 -16.96 -10.47 -0.85
CA SER A 156 -17.46 -10.06 0.46
C SER A 156 -16.77 -8.82 1.08
N GLU A 157 -15.65 -8.32 0.50
CA GLU A 157 -14.97 -7.13 1.05
C GLU A 157 -15.77 -5.83 0.97
N SER A 158 -16.60 -5.67 -0.06
CA SER A 158 -17.48 -4.52 -0.21
C SER A 158 -18.49 -4.71 -1.35
N SER A 159 -19.65 -4.07 -1.24
CA SER A 159 -20.67 -4.07 -2.29
C SER A 159 -20.14 -3.56 -3.64
N GLN A 160 -19.19 -2.62 -3.63
CA GLN A 160 -18.56 -2.15 -4.86
C GLN A 160 -17.67 -3.22 -5.50
N ARG A 161 -16.92 -4.01 -4.71
CA ARG A 161 -16.12 -5.12 -5.25
C ARG A 161 -17.01 -6.22 -5.81
N ALA A 162 -18.09 -6.56 -5.10
CA ALA A 162 -19.07 -7.52 -5.58
C ALA A 162 -19.64 -7.11 -6.95
N ARG A 163 -20.06 -5.84 -7.11
CA ARG A 163 -20.55 -5.30 -8.39
C ARG A 163 -19.48 -5.34 -9.48
N THR A 164 -18.24 -4.98 -9.16
CA THR A 164 -17.14 -5.01 -10.14
C THR A 164 -16.85 -6.44 -10.59
N ILE A 165 -16.81 -7.39 -9.68
CA ILE A 165 -16.61 -8.82 -10.00
C ILE A 165 -17.76 -9.31 -10.87
N GLN A 166 -19.02 -9.02 -10.52
CA GLN A 166 -20.19 -9.42 -11.29
C GLN A 166 -20.17 -8.83 -12.71
N HIS A 167 -19.90 -7.53 -12.83
CA HIS A 167 -19.78 -6.87 -14.12
C HIS A 167 -18.72 -7.53 -15.03
N TYR A 168 -17.57 -7.93 -14.50
CA TYR A 168 -16.57 -8.65 -15.27
C TYR A 168 -17.01 -10.07 -15.66
N GLN A 169 -17.76 -10.76 -14.81
CA GLN A 169 -18.33 -12.07 -15.13
C GLN A 169 -19.37 -11.95 -16.26
N ASP A 170 -20.23 -10.95 -16.18
CA ASP A 170 -21.25 -10.67 -17.22
C ASP A 170 -20.62 -10.37 -18.57
N LEU A 171 -19.44 -9.72 -18.61
CA LEU A 171 -18.75 -9.36 -19.86
C LEU A 171 -17.87 -10.47 -20.44
N HIS A 172 -17.27 -11.30 -19.60
CA HIS A 172 -16.20 -12.23 -20.01
C HIS A 172 -16.48 -13.69 -19.64
N GLY A 173 -17.63 -13.98 -19.02
CA GLY A 173 -18.00 -15.32 -18.55
C GLY A 173 -17.31 -15.72 -17.25
N ASP A 174 -17.52 -16.96 -16.84
CA ASP A 174 -17.07 -17.54 -15.57
C ASP A 174 -15.62 -18.06 -15.57
N GLY A 175 -14.85 -17.75 -16.59
CA GLY A 175 -13.43 -18.13 -16.66
C GLY A 175 -12.61 -17.53 -15.52
N PRO A 176 -11.51 -18.21 -15.08
CA PRO A 176 -10.69 -17.73 -13.97
C PRO A 176 -9.91 -16.46 -14.31
N LEU A 177 -9.65 -16.20 -15.57
CA LEU A 177 -8.86 -15.06 -16.07
C LEU A 177 -9.74 -13.99 -16.71
N ARG A 178 -9.45 -12.74 -16.39
CA ARG A 178 -10.16 -11.56 -16.93
C ARG A 178 -9.17 -10.59 -17.53
N PRO A 179 -9.42 -9.99 -18.71
CA PRO A 179 -8.56 -8.95 -19.26
C PRO A 179 -8.44 -7.77 -18.27
N HIS A 180 -7.24 -7.21 -18.17
CA HIS A 180 -7.04 -5.98 -17.40
C HIS A 180 -7.59 -4.77 -18.14
N GLY A 181 -8.43 -3.94 -17.50
CA GLY A 181 -9.17 -2.86 -18.16
C GLY A 181 -8.35 -1.77 -18.86
N SER A 182 -7.02 -1.68 -18.59
CA SER A 182 -6.17 -0.62 -19.16
C SER A 182 -4.78 -1.08 -19.64
N LEU A 183 -4.43 -2.35 -19.43
CA LEU A 183 -3.14 -2.92 -19.84
C LEU A 183 -3.38 -4.08 -20.80
N ALA A 184 -3.17 -3.84 -22.10
CA ALA A 184 -3.19 -4.91 -23.09
C ALA A 184 -2.08 -5.94 -22.74
N GLY A 185 -2.40 -7.23 -22.88
CA GLY A 185 -1.49 -8.32 -22.48
C GLY A 185 -1.47 -8.66 -20.99
N ALA A 186 -2.21 -7.93 -20.15
CA ALA A 186 -2.38 -8.29 -18.74
C ALA A 186 -3.74 -8.94 -18.49
N TYR A 187 -3.74 -9.98 -17.65
CA TYR A 187 -4.95 -10.68 -17.21
C TYR A 187 -5.00 -10.72 -15.68
N LEU A 188 -6.19 -10.52 -15.13
CA LEU A 188 -6.43 -10.59 -13.68
C LEU A 188 -6.88 -11.99 -13.28
N TYR A 189 -6.33 -12.50 -12.19
CA TYR A 189 -6.71 -13.75 -11.56
C TYR A 189 -6.95 -13.55 -10.05
N PRO A 190 -8.19 -13.52 -9.58
CA PRO A 190 -8.55 -13.42 -8.17
C PRO A 190 -8.91 -14.80 -7.58
N PRO A 191 -7.95 -15.66 -7.20
CA PRO A 191 -8.22 -17.05 -6.80
C PRO A 191 -9.09 -17.20 -5.56
N ILE A 192 -9.12 -16.18 -4.69
CA ILE A 192 -9.88 -16.21 -3.44
C ILE A 192 -11.15 -15.35 -3.47
N GLN A 193 -11.67 -15.04 -4.66
CA GLN A 193 -12.79 -14.10 -4.78
C GLN A 193 -14.07 -14.52 -4.05
N GLU A 194 -14.29 -15.82 -3.89
CA GLU A 194 -15.49 -16.39 -3.25
C GLU A 194 -15.25 -16.75 -1.77
N LEU A 195 -14.01 -16.60 -1.25
CA LEU A 195 -13.73 -16.84 0.16
C LEU A 195 -14.34 -15.76 1.06
N GLU A 196 -14.86 -16.17 2.20
CA GLU A 196 -15.29 -15.28 3.26
C GLU A 196 -14.10 -14.85 4.15
N LEU A 197 -14.32 -13.83 4.98
CA LEU A 197 -13.29 -13.33 5.90
C LEU A 197 -12.78 -14.44 6.84
N GLU A 198 -13.69 -15.25 7.33
CA GLU A 198 -13.42 -16.36 8.25
C GLU A 198 -12.56 -17.43 7.60
N ASP A 199 -12.83 -17.77 6.33
CA ASP A 199 -12.04 -18.76 5.58
C ASP A 199 -10.58 -18.32 5.46
N VAL A 200 -10.35 -17.03 5.12
CA VAL A 200 -9.01 -16.46 5.00
C VAL A 200 -8.25 -16.52 6.32
N TRP A 201 -8.89 -16.12 7.44
CA TRP A 201 -8.24 -16.19 8.75
C TRP A 201 -8.04 -17.62 9.24
N THR A 202 -9.01 -18.49 9.03
CA THR A 202 -8.88 -19.93 9.36
C THR A 202 -7.68 -20.52 8.64
N TYR A 203 -7.55 -20.29 7.33
CA TYR A 203 -6.40 -20.74 6.56
C TYR A 203 -5.07 -20.18 7.12
N LEU A 204 -4.98 -18.86 7.31
CA LEU A 204 -3.75 -18.22 7.78
C LEU A 204 -3.31 -18.65 9.18
N LEU A 205 -4.27 -18.97 10.06
CA LEU A 205 -3.97 -19.39 11.44
C LEU A 205 -3.67 -20.88 11.57
N GLN A 206 -4.30 -21.71 10.73
CA GLN A 206 -4.09 -23.17 10.76
C GLN A 206 -2.90 -23.61 9.91
N VAL A 207 -2.63 -22.94 8.80
CA VAL A 207 -1.54 -23.31 7.88
C VAL A 207 -0.33 -22.38 8.10
N LYS A 208 0.80 -22.98 8.47
CA LYS A 208 2.05 -22.22 8.67
C LYS A 208 2.52 -21.58 7.36
N PRO A 209 2.98 -20.32 7.39
CA PRO A 209 3.60 -19.75 6.20
C PRO A 209 4.93 -20.49 5.89
N PRO A 210 5.21 -20.82 4.62
CA PRO A 210 6.42 -21.56 4.26
C PRO A 210 7.72 -20.81 4.55
N TRP A 211 7.64 -19.49 4.68
CA TRP A 211 8.76 -18.58 4.99
C TRP A 211 8.90 -18.18 6.47
N GLY A 212 8.03 -18.66 7.36
CA GLY A 212 8.04 -18.25 8.77
C GLY A 212 7.47 -19.31 9.72
N LYS A 213 7.31 -18.90 10.97
CA LYS A 213 6.79 -19.79 12.01
C LYS A 213 5.25 -19.81 12.06
N SER A 214 4.63 -18.66 11.89
CA SER A 214 3.16 -18.48 11.94
C SER A 214 2.76 -17.14 11.32
N ASN A 215 1.45 -16.95 11.06
CA ASN A 215 0.86 -15.67 10.70
C ASN A 215 0.30 -14.91 11.92
N ARG A 216 0.70 -15.28 13.15
CA ARG A 216 0.20 -14.64 14.38
C ARG A 216 0.59 -13.17 14.46
N ASP A 217 1.76 -12.79 13.96
CA ASP A 217 2.19 -11.38 13.94
C ASP A 217 1.24 -10.54 13.08
N LEU A 218 0.82 -11.08 11.92
CA LEU A 218 -0.19 -10.43 11.08
C LEU A 218 -1.55 -10.34 11.78
N TRP A 219 -1.98 -11.42 12.47
CA TRP A 219 -3.19 -11.42 13.27
C TRP A 219 -3.16 -10.37 14.38
N GLN A 220 -2.05 -10.29 15.14
CA GLN A 220 -1.87 -9.30 16.19
C GLN A 220 -1.88 -7.87 15.64
N LEU A 221 -1.26 -7.65 14.46
CA LEU A 221 -1.26 -6.35 13.80
C LEU A 221 -2.68 -5.89 13.45
N TYR A 222 -3.53 -6.81 12.96
CA TYR A 222 -4.94 -6.52 12.71
C TYR A 222 -5.71 -6.28 14.01
N GLY A 223 -5.43 -7.03 15.07
CA GLY A 223 -6.04 -6.85 16.39
C GLY A 223 -5.71 -5.47 16.99
N LYS A 224 -4.44 -5.07 16.93
CA LYS A 224 -4.01 -3.73 17.34
C LYS A 224 -4.70 -2.62 16.53
N ALA A 225 -4.66 -2.70 15.20
CA ALA A 225 -5.24 -1.69 14.31
C ALA A 225 -6.78 -1.62 14.34
N GLY A 226 -7.47 -2.66 14.77
CA GLY A 226 -8.92 -2.71 14.95
C GLY A 226 -9.41 -2.24 16.32
N GLY A 227 -8.48 -1.86 17.20
CA GLY A 227 -8.79 -1.75 18.62
C GLY A 227 -8.91 -3.14 19.25
N ARG A 228 -9.43 -3.22 20.47
CA ARG A 228 -9.56 -4.50 21.21
C ARG A 228 -10.65 -5.44 20.63
N ASP A 229 -11.26 -5.07 19.52
CA ASP A 229 -12.27 -5.90 18.88
C ASP A 229 -11.65 -7.15 18.23
N CYS A 230 -12.15 -8.31 18.62
CA CYS A 230 -11.70 -9.58 18.08
C CYS A 230 -11.88 -9.61 16.55
N PRO A 231 -10.86 -9.99 15.77
CA PRO A 231 -11.01 -10.12 14.30
C PRO A 231 -11.89 -11.31 13.88
N LEU A 232 -12.39 -12.11 14.80
CA LEU A 232 -13.45 -13.09 14.57
C LEU A 232 -14.80 -12.45 14.88
N VAL A 233 -15.73 -12.56 13.95
CA VAL A 233 -17.13 -12.13 14.15
C VAL A 233 -17.77 -13.10 15.11
N VAL A 234 -18.12 -12.62 16.30
CA VAL A 234 -18.84 -13.41 17.32
C VAL A 234 -20.37 -13.24 17.22
N ASP A 235 -20.82 -12.19 16.51
CA ASP A 235 -22.24 -11.86 16.34
C ASP A 235 -22.47 -11.23 14.96
N SER A 236 -23.55 -11.67 14.29
CA SER A 236 -23.98 -11.18 12.97
C SER A 236 -24.44 -9.72 12.95
N THR A 237 -24.66 -9.11 14.13
CA THR A 237 -25.03 -7.70 14.28
C THR A 237 -23.82 -6.76 14.40
N THR A 238 -22.65 -7.29 14.71
CA THR A 238 -21.41 -6.53 14.79
C THR A 238 -20.79 -6.41 13.41
N GLN A 239 -20.52 -5.18 12.95
CA GLN A 239 -19.78 -5.00 11.69
C GLN A 239 -18.43 -5.74 11.79
N PRO A 240 -18.10 -6.61 10.82
CA PRO A 240 -16.86 -7.37 10.89
C PRO A 240 -15.68 -6.41 10.99
N CYS A 241 -14.73 -6.70 11.89
CA CYS A 241 -13.47 -5.96 12.13
C CYS A 241 -12.58 -5.81 10.89
N GLY A 242 -13.06 -6.21 9.73
CA GLY A 242 -12.44 -6.04 8.42
C GLY A 242 -12.37 -4.60 7.91
N SER A 243 -12.78 -3.60 8.70
CA SER A 243 -12.65 -2.18 8.36
C SER A 243 -11.25 -1.62 8.63
N SER A 244 -10.39 -2.34 9.38
CA SER A 244 -8.98 -1.98 9.54
C SER A 244 -8.26 -2.18 8.22
N ARG A 245 -8.04 -1.08 7.51
CA ARG A 245 -7.29 -1.05 6.25
C ARG A 245 -5.96 -0.37 6.51
N PHE A 246 -4.92 -1.14 6.43
CA PHE A 246 -3.57 -0.59 6.44
C PHE A 246 -3.38 0.33 5.22
N GLY A 247 -2.84 1.50 5.47
CA GLY A 247 -2.66 2.53 4.46
C GLY A 247 -1.46 3.42 4.76
N CYS A 248 -1.42 4.54 4.05
CA CYS A 248 -0.40 5.56 4.28
C CYS A 248 -0.75 6.35 5.54
N TRP A 249 0.20 6.59 6.44
CA TRP A 249 0.00 7.43 7.62
C TRP A 249 -0.38 8.87 7.26
N THR A 250 -0.01 9.34 6.05
CA THR A 250 -0.38 10.66 5.51
C THR A 250 -1.77 10.69 4.86
N CYS A 251 -2.61 9.65 5.01
CA CYS A 251 -3.87 9.54 4.27
C CYS A 251 -4.96 10.49 4.78
N THR A 252 -5.23 11.56 4.03
CA THR A 252 -6.30 12.54 4.31
C THR A 252 -7.61 12.25 3.57
N VAL A 253 -7.69 11.14 2.82
CA VAL A 253 -8.91 10.68 2.12
C VAL A 253 -9.99 10.21 3.09
N ILE A 254 -9.58 9.55 4.17
CA ILE A 254 -10.45 9.09 5.25
C ILE A 254 -10.60 10.17 6.32
N ARG A 255 -11.77 10.22 6.97
CA ARG A 255 -12.06 11.24 7.99
C ARG A 255 -11.20 11.01 9.23
N LYS A 256 -11.17 9.78 9.75
CA LYS A 256 -10.37 9.33 10.89
C LYS A 256 -9.58 8.10 10.49
N ASP A 257 -8.35 7.99 10.90
CA ASP A 257 -7.53 6.80 10.70
C ASP A 257 -7.65 5.86 11.91
N LYS A 258 -8.76 5.10 11.93
CA LYS A 258 -9.02 4.14 13.00
C LYS A 258 -7.90 3.11 13.18
N SER A 259 -7.17 2.79 12.10
CA SER A 259 -6.08 1.82 12.19
C SER A 259 -4.87 2.40 12.92
N MET A 260 -4.54 3.68 12.69
CA MET A 260 -3.50 4.36 13.46
C MET A 260 -3.96 4.60 14.91
N GLU A 261 -5.20 5.09 15.12
CA GLU A 261 -5.77 5.25 16.47
C GLU A 261 -5.67 3.93 17.25
N GLY A 262 -6.06 2.79 16.64
CA GLY A 262 -5.99 1.48 17.29
C GLY A 262 -4.56 1.01 17.59
N LEU A 263 -3.59 1.30 16.73
CA LEU A 263 -2.17 1.01 16.98
C LEU A 263 -1.66 1.81 18.19
N ILE A 264 -1.96 3.11 18.25
CA ILE A 264 -1.60 4.01 19.36
C ILE A 264 -2.24 3.49 20.65
N ASP A 265 -3.56 3.27 20.66
CA ASP A 265 -4.28 2.72 21.82
C ASP A 265 -3.75 1.34 22.30
N SER A 266 -3.05 0.63 21.43
CA SER A 266 -2.45 -0.68 21.71
C SER A 266 -0.98 -0.60 22.12
N GLY A 267 -0.44 0.61 22.37
CA GLY A 267 0.90 0.86 22.91
C GLY A 267 1.95 1.30 21.89
N ASP A 268 1.54 1.63 20.67
CA ASP A 268 2.42 2.26 19.67
C ASP A 268 2.32 3.81 19.75
N ASP A 269 2.34 4.38 20.99
CA ASP A 269 2.11 5.82 21.31
C ASP A 269 3.06 6.75 20.55
N TRP A 270 4.24 6.29 20.21
CA TRP A 270 5.22 7.03 19.41
C TRP A 270 4.69 7.46 18.03
N MET A 271 3.59 6.87 17.57
CA MET A 271 2.95 7.23 16.30
C MET A 271 1.99 8.42 16.41
N GLU A 272 1.70 8.91 17.63
CA GLU A 272 0.77 10.03 17.85
C GLU A 272 1.17 11.29 17.04
N PRO A 273 2.45 11.73 16.99
CA PRO A 273 2.86 12.88 16.18
C PRO A 273 2.60 12.69 14.68
N LEU A 274 2.65 11.45 14.17
CA LEU A 274 2.32 11.14 12.78
C LEU A 274 0.83 11.35 12.51
N LEU A 275 -0.04 10.90 13.44
CA LEU A 275 -1.48 11.06 13.34
C LEU A 275 -1.89 12.54 13.42
N GLU A 276 -1.29 13.30 14.34
CA GLU A 276 -1.51 14.73 14.47
C GLU A 276 -1.09 15.51 13.23
N TYR A 277 0.08 15.20 12.66
CA TYR A 277 0.53 15.81 11.40
C TYR A 277 -0.44 15.52 10.25
N ARG A 278 -0.91 14.29 10.14
CA ARG A 278 -1.91 13.87 9.14
C ARG A 278 -3.22 14.64 9.30
N ASP A 279 -3.72 14.78 10.52
CA ASP A 279 -4.98 15.47 10.78
C ASP A 279 -4.84 16.97 10.50
N TRP A 280 -3.73 17.56 10.90
CA TRP A 280 -3.41 18.93 10.57
C TRP A 280 -3.29 19.17 9.05
N LEU A 281 -2.63 18.28 8.28
CA LEU A 281 -2.60 18.37 6.81
C LEU A 281 -4.01 18.36 6.20
N LYS A 282 -4.95 17.66 6.81
CA LYS A 282 -6.33 17.62 6.38
C LYS A 282 -7.05 18.94 6.67
N GLU A 283 -6.77 19.57 7.81
CA GLU A 283 -7.34 20.87 8.19
C GLU A 283 -6.86 21.98 7.26
N ILE A 284 -5.56 22.14 7.14
CA ILE A 284 -4.97 23.21 6.30
C ILE A 284 -5.28 23.07 4.81
N ARG A 285 -5.65 21.85 4.36
CA ARG A 285 -6.05 21.63 2.98
C ARG A 285 -7.25 22.48 2.56
N GLU A 286 -8.18 22.70 3.48
CA GLU A 286 -9.41 23.45 3.22
C GLU A 286 -9.23 24.97 3.40
N ASP A 287 -8.11 25.40 3.99
CA ASP A 287 -7.80 26.82 4.19
C ASP A 287 -7.45 27.50 2.86
N LYS A 288 -8.26 28.48 2.48
CA LYS A 288 -8.11 29.23 1.23
C LYS A 288 -6.95 30.25 1.28
N GLU A 289 -6.59 30.74 2.45
CA GLU A 289 -5.50 31.70 2.61
C GLU A 289 -4.13 31.06 2.38
N LEU A 290 -4.04 29.74 2.63
CA LEU A 290 -2.85 28.93 2.37
C LEU A 290 -2.75 28.44 0.91
N ARG A 291 -3.68 28.84 0.04
CA ARG A 291 -3.79 28.39 -1.34
C ARG A 291 -3.64 29.56 -2.33
N GLU A 292 -2.97 29.30 -3.44
CA GLU A 292 -2.97 30.24 -4.56
C GLU A 292 -4.41 30.46 -5.06
N SER A 293 -4.70 31.71 -5.48
CA SER A 293 -6.04 32.09 -5.97
C SER A 293 -6.42 31.46 -7.32
N LYS A 294 -5.43 30.93 -8.04
CA LYS A 294 -5.59 30.30 -9.36
C LYS A 294 -4.93 28.94 -9.40
N ARG A 295 -5.54 28.02 -10.12
CA ARG A 295 -4.91 26.74 -10.49
C ARG A 295 -3.76 26.97 -11.46
N ARG A 296 -2.87 25.97 -11.61
CA ARG A 296 -1.75 26.01 -12.57
C ARG A 296 -2.21 26.11 -14.04
N ASP A 297 -3.46 25.70 -14.34
CA ASP A 297 -4.10 25.86 -15.66
C ASP A 297 -4.73 27.25 -15.86
N GLY A 298 -4.54 28.18 -14.93
CA GLY A 298 -5.05 29.55 -14.96
C GLY A 298 -6.51 29.71 -14.51
N LYS A 299 -7.23 28.65 -14.22
CA LYS A 299 -8.64 28.71 -13.79
C LYS A 299 -8.76 29.32 -12.40
N LYS A 300 -9.77 30.19 -12.21
CA LYS A 300 -10.13 30.76 -10.90
C LYS A 300 -10.75 29.66 -10.02
N ALA A 301 -9.92 29.04 -9.20
CA ALA A 301 -10.29 28.05 -8.18
C ALA A 301 -9.09 27.88 -7.24
N PRO A 302 -9.24 27.35 -6.03
CA PRO A 302 -8.12 27.12 -5.14
C PRO A 302 -6.97 26.39 -5.85
N GLY A 303 -5.85 27.06 -5.96
CA GLY A 303 -4.64 26.60 -6.63
C GLY A 303 -3.78 25.68 -5.75
N PRO A 304 -2.48 25.55 -6.03
CA PRO A 304 -1.54 24.86 -5.15
C PRO A 304 -1.42 25.57 -3.80
N PHE A 305 -0.82 24.95 -2.80
CA PHE A 305 -0.39 25.63 -1.59
C PHE A 305 0.64 26.72 -1.90
N THR A 306 0.52 27.85 -1.22
CA THR A 306 1.49 28.96 -1.30
C THR A 306 2.87 28.50 -0.82
N LEU A 307 3.92 29.22 -1.19
CA LEU A 307 5.29 28.91 -0.73
C LEU A 307 5.40 28.96 0.80
N LEU A 308 4.74 29.95 1.43
CA LEU A 308 4.69 30.05 2.89
C LEU A 308 4.04 28.82 3.53
N ALA A 309 2.92 28.35 2.99
CA ALA A 309 2.25 27.14 3.48
C ALA A 309 3.14 25.90 3.32
N ARG A 310 3.87 25.80 2.21
CA ARG A 310 4.80 24.68 1.96
C ARG A 310 5.98 24.67 2.94
N GLU A 311 6.53 25.85 3.25
CA GLU A 311 7.56 26.01 4.28
C GLU A 311 7.03 25.58 5.66
N MET A 312 5.83 26.07 6.02
CA MET A 312 5.18 25.71 7.30
C MET A 312 4.98 24.18 7.41
N MET A 313 4.52 23.54 6.33
CA MET A 313 4.37 22.07 6.29
C MET A 313 5.72 21.36 6.45
N PHE A 314 6.78 21.85 5.83
CA PHE A 314 8.10 21.27 5.94
C PHE A 314 8.68 21.44 7.35
N ARG A 315 8.54 22.60 7.97
CA ARG A 315 8.99 22.85 9.35
C ARG A 315 8.33 21.87 10.33
N ARG A 316 7.00 21.74 10.24
CA ARG A 316 6.25 20.81 11.09
C ARG A 316 6.61 19.34 10.82
N LEU A 317 6.89 18.98 9.57
CA LEU A 317 7.38 17.63 9.24
C LEU A 317 8.73 17.33 9.91
N MET A 318 9.64 18.33 9.98
CA MET A 318 10.93 18.16 10.65
C MET A 318 10.79 18.05 12.18
N GLU A 319 9.79 18.69 12.76
CA GLU A 319 9.43 18.50 14.18
C GLU A 319 8.98 17.07 14.45
N VAL A 320 8.03 16.57 13.64
CA VAL A 320 7.53 15.20 13.74
C VAL A 320 8.64 14.17 13.51
N GLU A 321 9.47 14.35 12.45
CA GLU A 321 10.60 13.45 12.14
C GLU A 321 11.52 13.25 13.36
N LYS A 322 11.67 14.29 14.14
CA LYS A 322 12.49 14.31 15.32
C LYS A 322 11.78 13.70 16.56
N GLU A 323 10.48 13.99 16.73
CA GLU A 323 9.70 13.42 17.85
C GLU A 323 9.58 11.89 17.73
N VAL A 324 9.45 11.38 16.50
CA VAL A 324 9.36 9.94 16.24
C VAL A 324 10.73 9.26 16.07
N ASP A 325 11.84 10.02 16.06
CA ASP A 325 13.22 9.54 15.84
C ASP A 325 13.36 8.68 14.56
N MET A 326 12.67 9.11 13.47
CA MET A 326 12.67 8.40 12.19
C MET A 326 12.83 9.38 11.03
N GLU A 327 13.58 9.00 9.99
CA GLU A 327 13.63 9.74 8.74
C GLU A 327 12.30 9.57 7.98
N LEU A 328 11.48 10.64 7.93
CA LEU A 328 10.18 10.65 7.25
C LEU A 328 10.28 11.15 5.80
N ILE A 329 11.26 11.97 5.50
CA ILE A 329 11.52 12.50 4.17
C ILE A 329 13.00 12.34 3.81
N PRO A 330 13.34 11.44 2.86
CA PRO A 330 14.72 11.16 2.48
C PRO A 330 15.44 12.36 1.86
N LYS A 331 16.77 12.34 1.91
CA LYS A 331 17.63 13.43 1.42
C LYS A 331 17.33 13.84 -0.03
N GLU A 332 17.09 12.86 -0.91
CA GLU A 332 16.77 13.17 -2.31
C GLU A 332 15.42 13.89 -2.47
N GLU A 333 14.44 13.63 -1.61
CA GLU A 333 13.17 14.38 -1.60
C GLU A 333 13.37 15.80 -1.07
N LYS A 334 14.15 15.97 0.00
CA LYS A 334 14.53 17.29 0.54
C LYS A 334 15.21 18.16 -0.54
N GLN A 335 16.12 17.57 -1.32
CA GLN A 335 16.78 18.25 -2.44
C GLN A 335 15.81 18.64 -3.56
N GLU A 336 14.88 17.75 -3.93
CA GLU A 336 13.89 18.05 -4.96
C GLU A 336 12.87 19.10 -4.48
N VAL A 337 12.49 19.09 -3.20
CA VAL A 337 11.66 20.15 -2.59
C VAL A 337 12.34 21.51 -2.71
N GLN A 338 13.62 21.61 -2.31
CA GLN A 338 14.40 22.84 -2.44
C GLN A 338 14.42 23.35 -3.88
N ARG A 339 14.77 22.49 -4.83
CA ARG A 339 14.81 22.82 -6.26
C ARG A 339 13.46 23.34 -6.78
N LEU A 340 12.36 22.75 -6.33
CA LEU A 340 11.02 23.17 -6.74
C LEU A 340 10.61 24.51 -6.12
N TRP A 341 11.03 24.80 -4.90
CA TRP A 341 10.80 26.09 -4.26
C TRP A 341 11.56 27.22 -4.96
N GLU A 342 12.82 26.99 -5.31
CA GLU A 342 13.64 27.93 -6.08
C GLU A 342 13.02 28.25 -7.45
N LEU A 343 12.50 27.23 -8.15
CA LEU A 343 11.79 27.41 -9.43
C LEU A 343 10.48 28.21 -9.29
N ASP A 344 9.82 28.13 -8.14
CA ASP A 344 8.60 28.86 -7.84
C ASP A 344 8.91 30.25 -7.24
N GLY A 345 10.20 30.68 -7.16
CA GLY A 345 10.65 32.01 -6.72
C GLY A 345 10.74 32.17 -5.20
N TYR A 346 10.97 31.06 -4.46
CA TYR A 346 11.15 31.11 -3.03
C TYR A 346 12.50 31.77 -2.65
N ASP A 347 12.46 32.79 -1.81
CA ASP A 347 13.59 33.58 -1.32
C ASP A 347 13.89 33.43 0.18
N GLY A 348 13.17 32.51 0.84
CA GLY A 348 13.34 32.22 2.26
C GLY A 348 14.51 31.24 2.55
N PRO A 349 14.62 30.78 3.81
CA PRO A 349 15.70 29.90 4.23
C PRO A 349 15.67 28.55 3.48
N SER A 350 16.84 28.03 3.11
CA SER A 350 16.94 26.75 2.43
C SER A 350 16.36 25.59 3.27
N VAL A 351 15.90 24.53 2.62
CA VAL A 351 15.44 23.30 3.28
C VAL A 351 16.46 22.78 4.30
N ARG A 352 17.77 22.84 3.96
CA ARG A 352 18.85 22.48 4.87
C ARG A 352 18.94 23.41 6.09
N THR A 353 18.76 24.73 5.88
CA THR A 353 18.77 25.72 6.95
C THR A 353 17.61 25.48 7.90
N ILE A 354 16.41 25.22 7.37
CA ILE A 354 15.23 24.91 8.18
C ILE A 354 15.46 23.63 9.02
N GLU A 355 15.99 22.58 8.41
CA GLU A 355 16.32 21.35 9.12
C GLU A 355 17.32 21.57 10.26
N GLN A 356 18.36 22.41 10.03
CA GLN A 356 19.34 22.76 11.05
C GLN A 356 18.72 23.60 12.18
N GLN A 357 17.85 24.56 11.85
CA GLN A 357 17.13 25.35 12.83
C GLN A 357 16.26 24.49 13.73
N GLN A 358 15.50 23.54 13.17
CA GLN A 358 14.67 22.63 13.95
C GLN A 358 15.50 21.69 14.85
N LYS A 359 16.64 21.20 14.37
CA LYS A 359 17.58 20.42 15.19
C LYS A 359 18.19 21.23 16.33
N ALA A 360 18.43 22.53 16.16
CA ALA A 360 19.02 23.40 17.18
C ALA A 360 18.01 23.74 18.29
N LEU A 361 16.75 24.03 17.96
CA LEU A 361 15.70 24.35 18.94
C LEU A 361 15.55 23.27 20.02
N VAL A 362 15.79 22.02 19.68
CA VAL A 362 15.73 20.88 20.61
C VAL A 362 16.91 20.81 21.58
N LYS A 363 18.11 21.16 21.09
CA LYS A 363 19.29 21.17 22.00
C LYS A 363 19.14 22.18 23.13
N ILE A 364 18.24 23.19 22.95
CA ILE A 364 18.00 24.27 23.90
C ILE A 364 16.76 24.00 24.79
N GLY A 365 16.06 22.86 24.59
CA GLY A 365 14.90 22.49 25.41
C GLY A 365 13.64 23.34 25.20
N ILE A 366 13.58 24.10 24.12
CA ILE A 366 12.38 24.84 23.72
C ILE A 366 11.49 23.87 22.91
N ARG A 367 10.39 23.46 23.52
CA ARG A 367 9.28 22.72 22.86
C ARG A 367 8.29 23.69 22.25
#